data_f33ad3d2cc05ee46b5fdc6fab62a8da6
#
_entry.id   f33ad3d2cc05ee46b5fdc6fab62a8da6
#
_cell.length_a   1.000
_cell.length_b   1.000
_cell.length_c   1.000
_cell.angle_alpha   90.00
_cell.angle_beta   90.00
_cell.angle_gamma   90.00
#
_symmetry.space_group_name_H-M   'P 1'
#
loop_
_entity.id
_entity.type
_entity.pdbx_description
1 polymer ?
#
loop_
_entity_poly.entity_id
_entity_poly.type
_entity_poly.pdbx_seq_one_letter_code
_entity_poly.pdbx_strand_id
1 'polypeptide(L)'
;LLRKALAEKDLKALVVRVDSPGGSVMASEKIRGAIMEAKSEGLPVVVSMGNVAASGGYWVSTPGDVIFAEPDTITGSIGVFGIIPSFEGTLAKIGVTTDGVKTTPLSGQPDVVGGTTPEFDRIMQMGVEDIYGRFVGLVAQSRRKTPQQIDAIAQGRVWDGGTARQIGLVDRFGGLEDAIAEAAKLAKIDPAKAKPYRIEKEPDKFAQFVQSIVDREDEDDAGTTDGAVGRDLLGRQAVIQRNWALQAIA
;
A
#
# COMPACT_ATOMS: atom_id res chain seq x y z
N LEU A 1 3.54 4.62 -14.60
CA LEU A 1 2.10 4.71 -14.87
C LEU A 1 1.60 6.13 -14.68
N LEU A 2 1.65 6.70 -13.48
CA LEU A 2 1.09 8.02 -13.18
C LEU A 2 1.72 9.13 -14.04
N ARG A 3 3.04 9.14 -14.24
CA ARG A 3 3.70 10.10 -15.15
C ARG A 3 3.24 9.95 -16.61
N LYS A 4 2.93 8.72 -17.06
CA LYS A 4 2.33 8.50 -18.38
C LYS A 4 0.93 9.11 -18.43
N ALA A 5 0.15 8.94 -17.37
CA ALA A 5 -1.18 9.54 -17.25
C ALA A 5 -1.13 11.08 -17.21
N LEU A 6 -0.22 11.64 -16.46
CA LEU A 6 -0.04 13.11 -16.38
C LEU A 6 0.41 13.72 -17.71
N ALA A 7 1.00 12.95 -18.61
CA ALA A 7 1.31 13.39 -19.96
C ALA A 7 0.06 13.49 -20.89
N GLU A 8 -1.05 12.92 -20.48
CA GLU A 8 -2.34 13.06 -21.18
C GLU A 8 -2.91 14.45 -20.91
N LYS A 9 -3.08 15.25 -21.96
CA LYS A 9 -3.45 16.67 -21.83
C LYS A 9 -4.86 16.95 -21.32
N ASP A 10 -5.72 15.92 -21.27
CA ASP A 10 -7.15 16.10 -20.96
C ASP A 10 -7.55 15.59 -19.57
N LEU A 11 -6.60 15.18 -18.74
CA LEU A 11 -6.89 14.79 -17.36
C LEU A 11 -7.47 15.97 -16.56
N LYS A 12 -8.58 15.72 -15.88
CA LYS A 12 -9.26 16.73 -15.05
C LYS A 12 -9.27 16.38 -13.57
N ALA A 13 -9.10 15.11 -13.23
CA ALA A 13 -9.02 14.62 -11.86
C ALA A 13 -8.28 13.27 -11.81
N LEU A 14 -7.87 12.90 -10.61
CA LEU A 14 -7.25 11.59 -10.34
C LEU A 14 -8.07 10.85 -9.30
N VAL A 15 -8.50 9.62 -9.60
CA VAL A 15 -9.04 8.68 -8.62
C VAL A 15 -8.01 7.61 -8.34
N VAL A 16 -7.63 7.48 -7.07
CA VAL A 16 -6.66 6.48 -6.61
C VAL A 16 -7.42 5.36 -5.90
N ARG A 17 -7.54 4.21 -6.55
CA ARG A 17 -8.07 3.00 -5.91
C ARG A 17 -6.95 2.34 -5.12
N VAL A 18 -7.14 2.20 -3.81
CA VAL A 18 -6.18 1.58 -2.89
C VAL A 18 -6.78 0.31 -2.32
N ASP A 19 -6.17 -0.82 -2.64
CA ASP A 19 -6.49 -2.12 -2.02
C ASP A 19 -5.16 -2.79 -1.64
N SER A 20 -4.67 -2.47 -0.44
CA SER A 20 -3.32 -2.82 0.00
C SER A 20 -3.18 -2.82 1.51
N PRO A 21 -2.59 -3.89 2.09
CA PRO A 21 -2.26 -3.94 3.51
C PRO A 21 -1.05 -3.08 3.89
N GLY A 22 -0.36 -2.50 2.91
CA GLY A 22 0.87 -1.74 3.09
C GLY A 22 2.11 -2.49 2.64
N GLY A 23 3.23 -2.25 3.30
CA GLY A 23 4.53 -2.85 2.98
C GLY A 23 5.67 -1.83 3.03
N SER A 24 6.53 -1.81 2.01
CA SER A 24 7.72 -0.95 1.97
C SER A 24 7.37 0.54 2.07
N VAL A 25 7.94 1.21 3.07
CA VAL A 25 7.83 2.66 3.27
C VAL A 25 8.34 3.43 2.05
N MET A 26 9.47 3.00 1.49
CA MET A 26 10.07 3.63 0.30
C MET A 26 9.16 3.52 -0.93
N ALA A 27 8.48 2.38 -1.10
CA ALA A 27 7.54 2.21 -2.21
C ALA A 27 6.30 3.08 -2.00
N SER A 28 5.74 3.10 -0.80
CA SER A 28 4.58 3.92 -0.44
C SER A 28 4.87 5.42 -0.64
N GLU A 29 6.06 5.89 -0.23
CA GLU A 29 6.46 7.28 -0.43
C GLU A 29 6.67 7.64 -1.91
N LYS A 30 7.25 6.75 -2.71
CA LYS A 30 7.37 6.98 -4.16
C LYS A 30 6.00 7.10 -4.84
N ILE A 31 5.03 6.27 -4.45
CA ILE A 31 3.66 6.33 -4.98
C ILE A 31 2.99 7.63 -4.51
N ARG A 32 3.08 7.95 -3.21
CA ARG A 32 2.54 9.19 -2.65
C ARG A 32 3.13 10.42 -3.34
N GLY A 33 4.45 10.44 -3.55
CA GLY A 33 5.14 11.53 -4.24
C GLY A 33 4.63 11.74 -5.66
N ALA A 34 4.38 10.66 -6.41
CA ALA A 34 3.82 10.75 -7.74
C ALA A 34 2.36 11.29 -7.74
N ILE A 35 1.55 10.91 -6.73
CA ILE A 35 0.20 11.47 -6.56
C ILE A 35 0.27 12.96 -6.20
N MET A 36 1.22 13.36 -5.35
CA MET A 36 1.46 14.76 -5.01
C MET A 36 1.92 15.59 -6.22
N GLU A 37 2.68 14.99 -7.16
CA GLU A 37 3.04 15.61 -8.44
C GLU A 37 1.76 15.98 -9.23
N ALA A 38 0.82 15.02 -9.39
CA ALA A 38 -0.48 15.27 -10.02
C ALA A 38 -1.26 16.41 -9.33
N LYS A 39 -1.27 16.39 -7.99
CA LYS A 39 -1.94 17.41 -7.19
C LYS A 39 -1.30 18.80 -7.37
N SER A 40 0.03 18.86 -7.49
CA SER A 40 0.76 20.13 -7.74
C SER A 40 0.46 20.73 -9.11
N GLU A 41 0.03 19.93 -10.08
CA GLU A 41 -0.46 20.36 -11.39
C GLU A 41 -1.93 20.84 -11.35
N GLY A 42 -2.55 20.86 -10.18
CA GLY A 42 -3.91 21.33 -9.96
C GLY A 42 -5.00 20.28 -10.12
N LEU A 43 -4.65 19.01 -10.27
CA LEU A 43 -5.64 17.94 -10.36
C LEU A 43 -6.22 17.63 -8.98
N PRO A 44 -7.55 17.63 -8.80
CA PRO A 44 -8.17 17.10 -7.61
C PRO A 44 -7.90 15.58 -7.51
N VAL A 45 -7.64 15.11 -6.30
CA VAL A 45 -7.32 13.72 -6.01
C VAL A 45 -8.38 13.13 -5.09
N VAL A 46 -9.07 12.08 -5.51
CA VAL A 46 -10.01 11.34 -4.69
C VAL A 46 -9.47 9.92 -4.47
N VAL A 47 -9.50 9.46 -3.23
CA VAL A 47 -9.08 8.10 -2.87
C VAL A 47 -10.32 7.24 -2.66
N SER A 48 -10.34 6.06 -3.28
CA SER A 48 -11.29 4.99 -3.02
C SER A 48 -10.57 3.81 -2.40
N MET A 49 -10.80 3.57 -1.13
CA MET A 49 -10.26 2.40 -0.45
C MET A 49 -11.03 1.14 -0.86
N GLY A 50 -10.32 0.04 -1.08
CA GLY A 50 -10.88 -1.28 -1.31
C GLY A 50 -11.19 -2.01 0.00
N ASN A 51 -11.05 -3.33 -0.03
CA ASN A 51 -11.24 -4.14 1.17
C ASN A 51 -10.20 -3.80 2.24
N VAL A 52 -8.98 -3.48 1.82
CA VAL A 52 -7.87 -3.12 2.72
C VAL A 52 -7.14 -1.90 2.19
N ALA A 53 -6.97 -0.87 3.02
CA ALA A 53 -6.14 0.29 2.73
C ALA A 53 -5.41 0.71 4.02
N ALA A 54 -4.45 -0.10 4.44
CA ALA A 54 -3.81 -0.01 5.75
C ALA A 54 -2.30 0.24 5.64
N SER A 55 -1.69 0.79 6.70
CA SER A 55 -0.25 1.03 6.78
C SER A 55 0.25 1.83 5.55
N GLY A 56 1.16 1.27 4.74
CA GLY A 56 1.60 1.89 3.48
C GLY A 56 0.46 2.22 2.52
N GLY A 57 -0.67 1.50 2.54
CA GLY A 57 -1.90 1.83 1.80
C GLY A 57 -2.54 3.12 2.31
N TYR A 58 -2.57 3.33 3.63
CA TYR A 58 -3.03 4.60 4.20
C TYR A 58 -2.04 5.75 3.90
N TRP A 59 -0.72 5.48 3.94
CA TRP A 59 0.32 6.42 3.53
C TRP A 59 0.07 6.96 2.11
N VAL A 60 -0.19 6.07 1.16
CA VAL A 60 -0.52 6.41 -0.24
C VAL A 60 -1.81 7.20 -0.34
N SER A 61 -2.75 7.01 0.58
CA SER A 61 -4.05 7.69 0.60
C SER A 61 -3.98 9.14 1.13
N THR A 62 -2.90 9.52 1.82
CA THR A 62 -2.78 10.84 2.46
C THR A 62 -2.87 12.05 1.51
N PRO A 63 -2.53 12.01 0.20
CA PRO A 63 -2.74 13.12 -0.72
C PRO A 63 -4.20 13.38 -1.10
N GLY A 64 -5.12 12.45 -0.83
CA GLY A 64 -6.53 12.58 -1.22
C GLY A 64 -7.19 13.85 -0.66
N ASP A 65 -7.91 14.57 -1.52
CA ASP A 65 -8.78 15.68 -1.11
C ASP A 65 -10.03 15.15 -0.41
N VAL A 66 -10.50 13.96 -0.86
CA VAL A 66 -11.57 13.18 -0.25
C VAL A 66 -11.16 11.70 -0.24
N ILE A 67 -11.36 11.06 0.89
CA ILE A 67 -11.07 9.62 1.07
C ILE A 67 -12.40 8.89 1.30
N PHE A 68 -12.73 7.96 0.40
CA PHE A 68 -13.86 7.06 0.50
C PHE A 68 -13.42 5.69 1.00
N ALA A 69 -14.26 5.07 1.82
CA ALA A 69 -14.16 3.68 2.24
C ALA A 69 -15.56 3.08 2.41
N GLU A 70 -15.67 1.78 2.38
CA GLU A 70 -16.88 1.08 2.82
C GLU A 70 -16.83 0.82 4.33
N PRO A 71 -17.97 0.59 5.01
CA PRO A 71 -17.98 0.41 6.47
C PRO A 71 -17.09 -0.74 6.98
N ASP A 72 -16.91 -1.78 6.17
CA ASP A 72 -16.12 -2.98 6.45
C ASP A 72 -14.67 -2.91 5.90
N THR A 73 -14.29 -1.82 5.24
CA THR A 73 -12.91 -1.59 4.81
C THR A 73 -11.95 -1.68 6.00
N ILE A 74 -10.90 -2.46 5.88
CA ILE A 74 -9.82 -2.51 6.88
C ILE A 74 -8.81 -1.40 6.57
N THR A 75 -8.60 -0.47 7.52
CA THR A 75 -7.73 0.69 7.31
C THR A 75 -6.96 1.09 8.57
N GLY A 76 -6.32 2.27 8.55
CA GLY A 76 -5.46 2.72 9.63
C GLY A 76 -4.11 2.02 9.59
N SER A 77 -3.77 1.24 10.62
CA SER A 77 -2.45 0.62 10.79
C SER A 77 -1.32 1.63 10.62
N ILE A 78 -1.54 2.85 11.17
CA ILE A 78 -0.58 3.94 11.13
C ILE A 78 0.51 3.60 12.13
N GLY A 79 1.53 2.89 11.64
CA GLY A 79 2.61 2.34 12.44
C GLY A 79 3.74 1.82 11.58
N VAL A 80 4.85 1.53 12.23
CA VAL A 80 6.07 1.00 11.62
C VAL A 80 6.63 -0.08 12.52
N PHE A 81 7.12 -1.14 11.95
CA PHE A 81 7.88 -2.16 12.66
C PHE A 81 9.02 -2.69 11.78
N GLY A 82 10.07 -3.19 12.42
CA GLY A 82 11.15 -3.94 11.78
C GLY A 82 11.33 -5.27 12.51
N ILE A 83 11.58 -6.35 11.76
CA ILE A 83 11.87 -7.66 12.32
C ILE A 83 13.24 -8.09 11.80
N ILE A 84 14.16 -8.36 12.72
CA ILE A 84 15.48 -8.92 12.43
C ILE A 84 15.57 -10.27 13.16
N PRO A 85 15.56 -11.39 12.44
CA PRO A 85 15.71 -12.69 13.07
C PRO A 85 17.14 -12.84 13.62
N SER A 86 17.27 -13.49 14.77
CA SER A 86 18.55 -13.78 15.39
C SER A 86 18.54 -15.23 15.92
N PHE A 87 19.62 -15.94 15.70
CA PHE A 87 19.74 -17.37 15.98
C PHE A 87 20.83 -17.70 17.01
N GLU A 88 21.52 -16.72 17.58
CA GLU A 88 22.61 -16.91 18.54
C GLU A 88 22.21 -17.78 19.72
N GLY A 89 21.03 -17.57 20.28
CA GLY A 89 20.53 -18.38 21.39
C GLY A 89 20.25 -19.84 21.03
N THR A 90 19.81 -20.11 19.80
CA THR A 90 19.59 -21.47 19.30
C THR A 90 20.91 -22.18 19.03
N LEU A 91 21.87 -21.48 18.42
CA LEU A 91 23.18 -22.01 18.10
C LEU A 91 23.99 -22.30 19.37
N ALA A 92 23.93 -21.43 20.37
CA ALA A 92 24.58 -21.66 21.66
C ALA A 92 24.08 -22.96 22.33
N LYS A 93 22.81 -23.34 22.21
CA LYS A 93 22.26 -24.58 22.77
C LYS A 93 22.85 -25.86 22.15
N ILE A 94 23.32 -25.77 20.93
CA ILE A 94 23.98 -26.88 20.22
C ILE A 94 25.51 -26.73 20.17
N GLY A 95 26.06 -25.82 20.98
CA GLY A 95 27.51 -25.60 21.10
C GLY A 95 28.16 -24.90 19.89
N VAL A 96 27.38 -24.23 19.05
CA VAL A 96 27.87 -23.45 17.90
C VAL A 96 27.97 -22.00 18.29
N THR A 97 29.15 -21.41 18.07
CA THR A 97 29.41 -19.97 18.26
C THR A 97 30.00 -19.38 16.99
N THR A 98 29.93 -18.06 16.84
CA THR A 98 30.56 -17.34 15.75
C THR A 98 31.61 -16.41 16.28
N ASP A 99 32.68 -16.23 15.52
CA ASP A 99 33.74 -15.29 15.80
C ASP A 99 34.12 -14.55 14.51
N GLY A 100 34.74 -13.37 14.64
CA GLY A 100 35.17 -12.58 13.48
C GLY A 100 35.93 -11.33 13.89
N VAL A 101 36.69 -10.79 12.93
CA VAL A 101 37.42 -9.53 13.11
C VAL A 101 36.51 -8.38 12.70
N LYS A 102 36.23 -7.45 13.64
CA LYS A 102 35.39 -6.27 13.43
C LYS A 102 36.26 -5.02 13.51
N THR A 103 36.22 -4.18 12.50
CA THR A 103 36.95 -2.91 12.43
C THR A 103 36.17 -1.73 13.02
N THR A 104 34.84 -1.88 13.15
CA THR A 104 33.95 -0.90 13.76
C THR A 104 32.83 -1.63 14.53
N PRO A 105 32.13 -0.98 15.48
CA PRO A 105 30.98 -1.58 16.19
C PRO A 105 29.84 -2.02 15.27
N LEU A 106 29.74 -1.45 14.07
CA LEU A 106 28.72 -1.77 13.07
C LEU A 106 29.17 -2.78 12.01
N SER A 107 30.46 -3.20 12.04
CA SER A 107 30.97 -4.18 11.10
C SER A 107 30.24 -5.51 11.26
N GLY A 108 29.71 -6.05 10.14
CA GLY A 108 28.97 -7.31 10.12
C GLY A 108 27.52 -7.21 10.67
N GLN A 109 26.99 -6.01 10.88
CA GLN A 109 25.58 -5.86 11.30
C GLN A 109 24.64 -5.71 10.10
N PRO A 110 23.39 -6.28 10.18
CA PRO A 110 22.87 -7.14 11.25
C PRO A 110 23.51 -8.52 11.24
N ASP A 111 24.02 -8.98 12.39
CA ASP A 111 24.54 -10.33 12.56
C ASP A 111 23.43 -11.27 13.05
N VAL A 112 22.83 -12.01 12.12
CA VAL A 112 21.73 -12.94 12.42
C VAL A 112 22.17 -14.21 13.15
N VAL A 113 23.49 -14.48 13.18
CA VAL A 113 24.08 -15.68 13.77
C VAL A 113 24.72 -15.37 15.11
N GLY A 114 25.43 -14.24 15.23
CA GLY A 114 26.12 -13.83 16.45
C GLY A 114 25.33 -12.81 17.31
N GLY A 115 24.16 -12.37 16.81
CA GLY A 115 23.33 -11.37 17.49
C GLY A 115 23.64 -9.93 17.08
N THR A 116 22.70 -9.04 17.31
CA THR A 116 22.86 -7.61 17.03
C THR A 116 23.63 -6.89 18.15
N THR A 117 24.28 -5.77 17.81
CA THR A 117 24.94 -4.92 18.81
C THR A 117 24.01 -3.82 19.31
N PRO A 118 24.20 -3.31 20.54
CA PRO A 118 23.40 -2.18 21.07
C PRO A 118 23.46 -0.92 20.21
N GLU A 119 24.59 -0.67 19.53
CA GLU A 119 24.75 0.44 18.60
C GLU A 119 23.85 0.27 17.38
N PHE A 120 23.83 -0.95 16.82
CA PHE A 120 22.96 -1.27 15.69
C PHE A 120 21.49 -1.18 16.08
N ASP A 121 21.10 -1.75 17.22
CA ASP A 121 19.72 -1.71 17.72
C ASP A 121 19.24 -0.25 17.93
N ARG A 122 20.11 0.62 18.45
CA ARG A 122 19.81 2.04 18.59
C ARG A 122 19.57 2.72 17.23
N ILE A 123 20.39 2.43 16.22
CA ILE A 123 20.20 2.98 14.87
C ILE A 123 18.87 2.50 14.27
N MET A 124 18.54 1.23 14.43
CA MET A 124 17.28 0.68 13.95
C MET A 124 16.08 1.32 14.66
N GLN A 125 16.15 1.49 15.97
CA GLN A 125 15.12 2.14 16.76
C GLN A 125 14.91 3.60 16.32
N MET A 126 15.99 4.36 16.16
CA MET A 126 15.92 5.74 15.64
C MET A 126 15.28 5.79 14.25
N GLY A 127 15.58 4.83 13.38
CA GLY A 127 14.97 4.71 12.05
C GLY A 127 13.46 4.46 12.12
N VAL A 128 13.02 3.58 13.01
CA VAL A 128 11.58 3.31 13.24
C VAL A 128 10.88 4.56 13.77
N GLU A 129 11.47 5.25 14.74
CA GLU A 129 10.91 6.48 15.31
C GLU A 129 10.81 7.61 14.29
N ASP A 130 11.82 7.81 13.45
CA ASP A 130 11.79 8.82 12.37
C ASP A 130 10.66 8.52 11.36
N ILE A 131 10.57 7.28 10.90
CA ILE A 131 9.54 6.87 9.95
C ILE A 131 8.15 7.00 10.56
N TYR A 132 7.98 6.60 11.84
CA TYR A 132 6.71 6.74 12.55
C TYR A 132 6.31 8.21 12.69
N GLY A 133 7.23 9.06 13.11
CA GLY A 133 7.01 10.51 13.22
C GLY A 133 6.59 11.14 11.89
N ARG A 134 7.23 10.73 10.79
CA ARG A 134 6.83 11.15 9.42
C ARG A 134 5.44 10.69 9.07
N PHE A 135 5.10 9.42 9.36
CA PHE A 135 3.77 8.90 9.05
C PHE A 135 2.68 9.65 9.80
N VAL A 136 2.85 9.82 11.12
CA VAL A 136 1.93 10.62 11.95
C VAL A 136 1.81 12.04 11.41
N GLY A 137 2.92 12.67 11.02
CA GLY A 137 2.94 14.01 10.44
C GLY A 137 2.16 14.12 9.13
N LEU A 138 2.35 13.16 8.22
CA LEU A 138 1.60 13.10 6.95
C LEU A 138 0.10 12.96 7.18
N VAL A 139 -0.30 12.08 8.08
CA VAL A 139 -1.71 11.87 8.41
C VAL A 139 -2.28 13.11 9.10
N ALA A 140 -1.55 13.73 10.02
CA ALA A 140 -1.95 14.95 10.70
C ALA A 140 -2.23 16.09 9.69
N GLN A 141 -1.34 16.28 8.75
CA GLN A 141 -1.52 17.24 7.65
C GLN A 141 -2.74 16.90 6.78
N SER A 142 -2.86 15.65 6.35
CA SER A 142 -3.96 15.17 5.50
C SER A 142 -5.32 15.32 6.19
N ARG A 143 -5.40 14.99 7.47
CA ARG A 143 -6.65 14.99 8.24
C ARG A 143 -6.90 16.29 9.00
N ARG A 144 -6.03 17.32 8.85
CA ARG A 144 -6.11 18.61 9.56
C ARG A 144 -6.23 18.47 11.07
N LYS A 145 -5.45 17.53 11.61
CA LYS A 145 -5.36 17.22 13.05
C LYS A 145 -3.95 17.51 13.55
N THR A 146 -3.79 17.57 14.87
CA THR A 146 -2.45 17.64 15.46
C THR A 146 -1.76 16.26 15.44
N PRO A 147 -0.42 16.20 15.41
CA PRO A 147 0.29 14.94 15.55
C PRO A 147 -0.13 14.13 16.79
N GLN A 148 -0.39 14.78 17.91
CA GLN A 148 -0.85 14.14 19.15
C GLN A 148 -2.23 13.51 19.01
N GLN A 149 -3.15 14.17 18.26
CA GLN A 149 -4.47 13.61 17.99
C GLN A 149 -4.37 12.38 17.08
N ILE A 150 -3.44 12.39 16.12
CA ILE A 150 -3.20 11.22 15.26
C ILE A 150 -2.53 10.11 16.05
N ASP A 151 -1.49 10.41 16.85
CA ASP A 151 -0.80 9.41 17.66
C ASP A 151 -1.76 8.65 18.58
N ALA A 152 -2.74 9.34 19.17
CA ALA A 152 -3.77 8.74 20.01
C ALA A 152 -4.61 7.65 19.32
N ILE A 153 -4.72 7.67 17.99
CA ILE A 153 -5.46 6.71 17.16
C ILE A 153 -4.56 5.88 16.22
N ALA A 154 -3.25 6.13 16.25
CA ALA A 154 -2.21 5.45 15.47
C ALA A 154 -1.62 4.25 16.22
N GLN A 155 -0.31 4.18 16.34
CA GLN A 155 0.46 3.13 17.05
C GLN A 155 0.18 1.72 16.46
N GLY A 156 0.02 1.67 15.13
CA GLY A 156 -0.24 0.43 14.41
C GLY A 156 -1.67 -0.12 14.55
N ARG A 157 -2.59 0.61 15.21
CA ARG A 157 -3.98 0.15 15.36
C ARG A 157 -4.69 0.10 14.02
N VAL A 158 -5.43 -0.99 13.84
CA VAL A 158 -6.27 -1.25 12.68
C VAL A 158 -7.71 -0.89 13.00
N TRP A 159 -8.39 -0.28 12.07
CA TRP A 159 -9.77 0.18 12.19
C TRP A 159 -10.62 -0.34 11.04
N ASP A 160 -11.87 -0.65 11.31
CA ASP A 160 -12.88 -0.78 10.27
C ASP A 160 -13.23 0.59 9.68
N GLY A 161 -13.77 0.64 8.47
CA GLY A 161 -14.12 1.88 7.79
C GLY A 161 -15.16 2.71 8.54
N GLY A 162 -16.07 2.04 9.26
CA GLY A 162 -17.06 2.69 10.10
C GLY A 162 -16.43 3.51 11.22
N THR A 163 -15.55 2.86 11.99
CA THR A 163 -14.77 3.52 13.06
C THR A 163 -13.79 4.55 12.49
N ALA A 164 -13.10 4.22 11.38
CA ALA A 164 -12.17 5.14 10.72
C ALA A 164 -12.84 6.46 10.31
N ARG A 165 -14.09 6.41 9.86
CA ARG A 165 -14.86 7.61 9.56
C ARG A 165 -15.19 8.41 10.84
N GLN A 166 -15.58 7.75 11.92
CA GLN A 166 -15.92 8.41 13.20
C GLN A 166 -14.70 9.14 13.79
N ILE A 167 -13.51 8.53 13.71
CA ILE A 167 -12.25 9.13 14.22
C ILE A 167 -11.60 10.09 13.22
N GLY A 168 -12.18 10.23 12.01
CA GLY A 168 -11.77 11.20 11.00
C GLY A 168 -10.60 10.76 10.13
N LEU A 169 -10.37 9.47 9.99
CA LEU A 169 -9.40 8.90 9.02
C LEU A 169 -10.00 8.74 7.61
N VAL A 170 -11.32 8.65 7.51
CA VAL A 170 -12.09 8.55 6.27
C VAL A 170 -13.10 9.69 6.23
N ASP A 171 -13.38 10.21 5.03
CA ASP A 171 -14.30 11.33 4.85
C ASP A 171 -15.74 10.87 4.61
N ARG A 172 -15.92 9.87 3.74
CA ARG A 172 -17.26 9.43 3.32
C ARG A 172 -17.30 7.92 3.12
N PHE A 173 -18.48 7.36 3.29
CA PHE A 173 -18.76 6.01 2.81
C PHE A 173 -19.07 6.04 1.32
N GLY A 174 -18.62 5.00 0.61
CA GLY A 174 -18.87 4.80 -0.80
C GLY A 174 -17.80 3.97 -1.47
N GLY A 175 -18.13 3.44 -2.63
CA GLY A 175 -17.28 2.63 -3.48
C GLY A 175 -16.50 3.47 -4.50
N LEU A 176 -16.04 2.79 -5.55
CA LEU A 176 -15.28 3.42 -6.63
C LEU A 176 -16.13 4.40 -7.45
N GLU A 177 -17.38 4.06 -7.70
CA GLU A 177 -18.31 4.91 -8.47
C GLU A 177 -18.58 6.24 -7.76
N ASP A 178 -18.73 6.21 -6.44
CA ASP A 178 -18.91 7.41 -5.63
C ASP A 178 -17.68 8.31 -5.69
N ALA A 179 -16.49 7.69 -5.63
CA ALA A 179 -15.22 8.40 -5.73
C ALA A 179 -15.03 9.04 -7.12
N ILE A 180 -15.42 8.35 -8.20
CA ILE A 180 -15.42 8.90 -9.57
C ILE A 180 -16.38 10.07 -9.69
N ALA A 181 -17.59 9.93 -9.17
CA ALA A 181 -18.58 11.01 -9.20
C ALA A 181 -18.11 12.25 -8.42
N GLU A 182 -17.45 12.04 -7.26
CA GLU A 182 -16.90 13.14 -6.47
C GLU A 182 -15.71 13.80 -7.19
N ALA A 183 -14.82 13.01 -7.80
CA ALA A 183 -13.71 13.54 -8.58
C ALA A 183 -14.20 14.40 -9.76
N ALA A 184 -15.24 13.97 -10.45
CA ALA A 184 -15.88 14.75 -11.51
C ALA A 184 -16.45 16.09 -10.97
N LYS A 185 -17.11 16.08 -9.80
CA LYS A 185 -17.60 17.30 -9.16
C LYS A 185 -16.47 18.26 -8.80
N LEU A 186 -15.40 17.74 -8.19
CA LEU A 186 -14.22 18.57 -7.85
C LEU A 186 -13.57 19.18 -9.10
N ALA A 187 -13.55 18.43 -10.20
CA ALA A 187 -13.08 18.90 -11.50
C ALA A 187 -14.09 19.80 -12.23
N LYS A 188 -15.28 20.06 -11.64
CA LYS A 188 -16.36 20.87 -12.25
C LYS A 188 -16.91 20.25 -13.55
N ILE A 189 -16.91 18.94 -13.64
CA ILE A 189 -17.47 18.15 -14.74
C ILE A 189 -18.79 17.56 -14.27
N ASP A 190 -19.79 17.49 -15.16
CA ASP A 190 -21.00 16.73 -14.92
C ASP A 190 -20.66 15.24 -14.73
N PRO A 191 -20.96 14.63 -13.57
CA PRO A 191 -20.64 13.23 -13.31
C PRO A 191 -21.19 12.27 -14.38
N ALA A 192 -22.34 12.58 -14.97
CA ALA A 192 -22.94 11.78 -16.05
C ALA A 192 -22.14 11.83 -17.37
N LYS A 193 -21.27 12.82 -17.53
CA LYS A 193 -20.40 13.01 -18.70
C LYS A 193 -18.94 12.61 -18.44
N ALA A 194 -18.61 12.27 -17.19
CA ALA A 194 -17.28 11.83 -16.82
C ALA A 194 -16.94 10.52 -17.53
N LYS A 195 -15.77 10.48 -18.15
CA LYS A 195 -15.24 9.27 -18.81
C LYS A 195 -14.01 8.80 -18.03
N PRO A 196 -14.14 7.83 -17.12
CA PRO A 196 -13.01 7.31 -16.38
C PRO A 196 -12.07 6.54 -17.33
N TYR A 197 -10.80 6.88 -17.30
CA TYR A 197 -9.74 6.17 -18.00
C TYR A 197 -8.91 5.39 -16.98
N ARG A 198 -8.89 4.07 -17.13
CA ARG A 198 -8.15 3.19 -16.22
C ARG A 198 -6.70 3.04 -16.66
N ILE A 199 -5.78 3.40 -15.77
CA ILE A 199 -4.35 3.29 -16.01
C ILE A 199 -3.83 2.03 -15.35
N GLU A 200 -3.57 1.02 -16.15
CA GLU A 200 -2.99 -0.24 -15.69
C GLU A 200 -1.58 -0.44 -16.24
N LYS A 201 -0.78 -1.20 -15.52
CA LYS A 201 0.49 -1.69 -16.05
C LYS A 201 0.14 -2.78 -17.09
N GLU A 202 0.61 -2.58 -18.32
CA GLU A 202 0.56 -3.67 -19.31
C GLU A 202 1.23 -4.90 -18.68
N PRO A 203 0.59 -6.07 -18.68
CA PRO A 203 1.20 -7.28 -18.18
C PRO A 203 2.49 -7.54 -18.97
N ASP A 204 3.56 -7.93 -18.25
CA ASP A 204 4.82 -8.28 -18.84
C ASP A 204 4.59 -9.37 -19.91
N LYS A 205 5.27 -9.27 -21.06
CA LYS A 205 5.16 -10.23 -22.16
C LYS A 205 5.41 -11.68 -21.70
N PHE A 206 6.29 -11.86 -20.72
CA PHE A 206 6.54 -13.15 -20.10
C PHE A 206 5.33 -13.62 -19.25
N ALA A 207 4.73 -12.72 -18.46
CA ALA A 207 3.51 -13.04 -17.72
C ALA A 207 2.32 -13.34 -18.67
N GLN A 208 2.19 -12.62 -19.79
CA GLN A 208 1.20 -12.92 -20.83
C GLN A 208 1.44 -14.29 -21.46
N PHE A 209 2.71 -14.64 -21.74
CA PHE A 209 3.08 -15.93 -22.30
C PHE A 209 2.77 -17.07 -21.31
N VAL A 210 3.13 -16.92 -20.02
CA VAL A 210 2.79 -17.91 -18.99
C VAL A 210 1.28 -18.04 -18.83
N GLN A 211 0.54 -16.92 -18.80
CA GLN A 211 -0.92 -16.95 -18.73
C GLN A 211 -1.53 -17.67 -19.94
N SER A 212 -1.01 -17.44 -21.15
CA SER A 212 -1.49 -18.10 -22.38
C SER A 212 -1.23 -19.61 -22.40
N ILE A 213 -0.21 -20.09 -21.67
CA ILE A 213 0.04 -21.53 -21.50
C ILE A 213 -0.97 -22.12 -20.52
N VAL A 214 -1.17 -21.46 -19.37
CA VAL A 214 -2.13 -21.89 -18.35
C VAL A 214 -3.56 -21.92 -18.89
N ASP A 215 -3.95 -20.88 -19.62
CA ASP A 215 -5.30 -20.80 -20.23
C ASP A 215 -5.52 -21.88 -21.31
N ARG A 216 -4.47 -22.33 -22.01
CA ARG A 216 -4.55 -23.45 -22.98
C ARG A 216 -4.71 -24.80 -22.29
N GLU A 217 -4.04 -25.04 -21.16
CA GLU A 217 -4.20 -26.28 -20.40
C GLU A 217 -5.62 -26.42 -19.82
N ASP A 218 -6.29 -25.30 -19.50
CA ASP A 218 -7.68 -25.29 -19.02
C ASP A 218 -8.71 -25.58 -20.14
N GLU A 219 -8.40 -25.30 -21.42
CA GLU A 219 -9.26 -25.64 -22.56
C GLU A 219 -9.16 -27.13 -22.96
N ASP A 220 -7.97 -27.72 -22.82
CA ASP A 220 -7.75 -29.13 -23.14
C ASP A 220 -8.27 -30.11 -22.06
N ASP A 221 -8.42 -29.66 -20.80
CA ASP A 221 -8.85 -30.47 -19.65
C ASP A 221 -10.36 -30.38 -19.35
N ALA A 222 -11.13 -29.66 -20.15
CA ALA A 222 -12.60 -29.60 -20.04
C ALA A 222 -13.30 -30.92 -20.38
N GLY A 223 -12.54 -31.98 -20.72
CA GLY A 223 -13.00 -33.30 -21.11
C GLY A 223 -12.95 -34.38 -20.04
N THR A 224 -12.35 -34.18 -18.85
CA THR A 224 -12.25 -35.23 -17.83
C THR A 224 -12.62 -34.69 -16.42
N THR A 225 -13.74 -35.16 -15.94
CA THR A 225 -14.24 -34.94 -14.57
C THR A 225 -13.49 -35.84 -13.60
N ASP A 226 -12.41 -35.36 -12.99
CA ASP A 226 -11.98 -35.72 -11.63
C ASP A 226 -10.69 -34.95 -11.25
N GLY A 227 -10.77 -33.96 -10.37
CA GLY A 227 -9.59 -33.23 -9.92
C GLY A 227 -9.84 -31.89 -9.20
N ALA A 228 -10.92 -31.77 -8.42
CA ALA A 228 -11.40 -30.49 -7.90
C ALA A 228 -10.66 -29.93 -6.65
N VAL A 229 -9.57 -30.54 -6.16
CA VAL A 229 -8.96 -30.16 -4.85
C VAL A 229 -7.67 -29.32 -4.98
N GLY A 230 -7.04 -29.28 -6.17
CA GLY A 230 -5.75 -28.57 -6.36
C GLY A 230 -5.86 -27.09 -6.83
N ARG A 231 -7.02 -26.65 -7.29
CA ARG A 231 -7.18 -25.39 -8.06
C ARG A 231 -7.36 -24.12 -7.21
N ASP A 232 -7.67 -24.23 -5.91
CA ASP A 232 -8.05 -23.06 -5.09
C ASP A 232 -6.84 -22.26 -4.54
N LEU A 233 -5.66 -22.85 -4.44
CA LEU A 233 -4.48 -22.22 -3.83
C LEU A 233 -3.67 -21.34 -4.80
N LEU A 234 -3.58 -21.68 -6.08
CA LEU A 234 -2.82 -20.91 -7.06
C LEU A 234 -3.64 -19.77 -7.67
N GLY A 235 -4.95 -19.95 -7.83
CA GLY A 235 -5.86 -18.92 -8.31
C GLY A 235 -5.99 -17.72 -7.38
N ARG A 236 -5.95 -17.94 -6.06
CA ARG A 236 -6.05 -16.85 -5.06
C ARG A 236 -4.80 -15.97 -4.98
N GLN A 237 -3.60 -16.49 -5.28
CA GLN A 237 -2.39 -15.67 -5.32
C GLN A 237 -2.30 -14.75 -6.54
N ALA A 238 -2.85 -15.15 -7.67
CA ALA A 238 -2.89 -14.31 -8.88
C ALA A 238 -3.87 -13.14 -8.76
N VAL A 239 -4.95 -13.28 -7.99
CA VAL A 239 -5.95 -12.22 -7.74
C VAL A 239 -5.42 -11.15 -6.78
N ILE A 240 -4.54 -11.51 -5.83
CA ILE A 240 -4.00 -10.57 -4.83
C ILE A 240 -3.03 -9.54 -5.45
N GLN A 241 -2.39 -9.84 -6.58
CA GLN A 241 -1.49 -8.90 -7.27
C GLN A 241 -2.17 -7.93 -8.24
N ARG A 242 -3.48 -8.05 -8.48
CA ARG A 242 -4.20 -7.26 -9.50
C ARG A 242 -4.71 -5.88 -9.06
N ASN A 243 -4.59 -5.49 -7.80
CA ASN A 243 -5.41 -4.39 -7.26
C ASN A 243 -4.70 -3.04 -7.05
N TRP A 244 -3.65 -2.73 -7.81
CA TRP A 244 -3.12 -1.37 -7.86
C TRP A 244 -3.60 -0.68 -9.15
N ALA A 245 -4.79 -0.12 -9.12
CA ALA A 245 -5.32 0.65 -10.24
C ALA A 245 -5.38 2.14 -9.90
N LEU A 246 -4.66 2.96 -10.67
CA LEU A 246 -4.86 4.41 -10.72
C LEU A 246 -5.94 4.68 -11.77
N GLN A 247 -6.97 5.44 -11.40
CA GLN A 247 -7.98 5.88 -12.35
C GLN A 247 -7.89 7.39 -12.54
N ALA A 248 -7.77 7.80 -13.79
CA ALA A 248 -7.81 9.19 -14.18
C ALA A 248 -9.13 9.49 -14.91
N ILE A 249 -9.67 10.68 -14.71
CA ILE A 249 -10.86 11.18 -15.41
C ILE A 249 -10.39 12.18 -16.45
N ALA A 250 -10.66 11.87 -17.71
CA ALA A 250 -10.38 12.73 -18.85
C ALA A 250 -11.49 13.77 -19.07
#